data_9dda54cd99f6ba56ac0d70d758e36216
#
_entry.id   9dda54cd99f6ba56ac0d70d758e36216
#
_cell.length_a   1.000
_cell.length_b   1.000
_cell.length_c   1.000
_cell.angle_alpha   90.00
_cell.angle_beta   90.00
_cell.angle_gamma   90.00
#
_symmetry.space_group_name_H-M   'P 1'
#
loop_
_entity.id
_entity.type
_entity.pdbx_description
1 polymer ?
#
loop_
_entity_poly.entity_id
_entity_poly.type
_entity_poly.pdbx_seq_one_letter_code
_entity_poly.pdbx_strand_id
1 'polypeptide(L)'
;MVRFFDDAGAAVPLASEVSRIVSLVPSLTEALALSCPEKLVAATDWCTHPADLVVARVRGTKNPDLEAIGALAPDLVVANAEENRQVDLDVLRAQGIPVWVTDIRTVDQALDSIETLLLAVGAGDTMWLGQARNSWAQMLLGPVFSR
;
A
#
# COMPACT_ATOMS: atom_id res chain seq x y z
N MET A 1 7.91 17.29 -14.13
CA MET A 1 7.00 16.57 -13.21
C MET A 1 7.06 15.09 -13.50
N VAL A 2 7.32 14.30 -12.49
CA VAL A 2 7.38 12.84 -12.62
C VAL A 2 5.97 12.29 -12.51
N ARG A 3 5.60 11.41 -13.45
CA ARG A 3 4.33 10.69 -13.39
C ARG A 3 4.57 9.28 -12.91
N PHE A 4 3.72 8.82 -12.01
CA PHE A 4 3.73 7.44 -11.54
C PHE A 4 2.47 6.74 -12.00
N PHE A 5 2.64 5.50 -12.45
CA PHE A 5 1.56 4.64 -12.88
C PHE A 5 1.42 3.50 -11.90
N ASP A 6 0.19 3.19 -11.52
CA ASP A 6 -0.07 2.03 -10.69
C ASP A 6 -0.08 0.74 -11.53
N ASP A 7 -0.34 -0.40 -10.90
CA ASP A 7 -0.33 -1.69 -11.60
C ASP A 7 -1.50 -1.83 -12.58
N ALA A 8 -2.54 -1.02 -12.45
CA ALA A 8 -3.65 -1.00 -13.38
C ALA A 8 -3.34 -0.14 -14.62
N GLY A 9 -2.17 0.47 -14.68
CA GLY A 9 -1.75 1.31 -15.80
C GLY A 9 -2.31 2.73 -15.74
N ALA A 10 -2.89 3.13 -14.63
CA ALA A 10 -3.45 4.48 -14.47
C ALA A 10 -2.39 5.43 -13.93
N ALA A 11 -2.33 6.65 -14.51
CA ALA A 11 -1.52 7.71 -13.94
C ALA A 11 -2.23 8.22 -12.69
N VAL A 12 -1.57 8.12 -11.54
CA VAL A 12 -2.17 8.53 -10.26
C VAL A 12 -1.77 9.97 -9.97
N PRO A 13 -2.75 10.88 -9.75
CA PRO A 13 -2.45 12.29 -9.48
C PRO A 13 -1.97 12.48 -8.05
N LEU A 14 -0.67 12.32 -7.84
CA LEU A 14 -0.07 12.44 -6.52
C LEU A 14 0.22 13.90 -6.17
N ALA A 15 0.03 14.23 -4.88
CA ALA A 15 0.51 15.49 -4.35
C ALA A 15 2.04 15.57 -4.49
N SER A 16 2.59 16.78 -4.54
CA SER A 16 4.04 16.98 -4.61
C SER A 16 4.74 16.33 -3.43
N GLU A 17 4.08 16.29 -2.27
CA GLU A 17 4.53 15.58 -1.09
C GLU A 17 3.37 14.80 -0.51
N VAL A 18 3.43 13.47 -0.59
CA VAL A 18 2.40 12.60 -0.01
C VAL A 18 2.66 12.47 1.47
N SER A 19 1.69 12.84 2.30
CA SER A 19 1.85 12.84 3.75
C SER A 19 0.73 12.10 4.51
N ARG A 20 -0.37 11.78 3.85
CA ARG A 20 -1.53 11.13 4.49
C ARG A 20 -2.02 9.98 3.63
N ILE A 21 -1.66 8.76 4.03
CA ILE A 21 -2.01 7.54 3.27
C ILE A 21 -2.99 6.70 4.06
N VAL A 22 -4.05 6.23 3.39
CA VAL A 22 -4.95 5.21 3.91
C VAL A 22 -4.68 3.92 3.15
N SER A 23 -4.42 2.82 3.87
CA SER A 23 -4.18 1.52 3.26
C SER A 23 -5.38 0.59 3.43
N LEU A 24 -5.85 0.03 2.34
CA LEU A 24 -6.95 -0.93 2.31
C LEU A 24 -6.46 -2.37 2.14
N VAL A 25 -5.16 -2.61 2.29
CA VAL A 25 -4.53 -3.91 2.02
C VAL A 25 -3.50 -4.24 3.10
N PRO A 26 -3.61 -5.40 3.77
CA PRO A 26 -2.67 -5.76 4.85
C PRO A 26 -1.20 -5.74 4.46
N SER A 27 -0.83 -6.28 3.30
CA SER A 27 0.56 -6.32 2.87
C SER A 27 1.14 -4.92 2.61
N LEU A 28 0.32 -4.04 2.03
CA LEU A 28 0.75 -2.65 1.78
C LEU A 28 0.81 -1.86 3.08
N THR A 29 -0.09 -2.14 4.03
CA THR A 29 -0.06 -1.52 5.35
C THR A 29 1.26 -1.83 6.06
N GLU A 30 1.68 -3.09 6.05
CA GLU A 30 2.94 -3.48 6.67
C GLU A 30 4.12 -2.75 6.03
N ALA A 31 4.18 -2.73 4.70
CA ALA A 31 5.26 -2.05 3.98
C ALA A 31 5.33 -0.57 4.33
N LEU A 32 4.17 0.11 4.34
CA LEU A 32 4.11 1.54 4.65
C LEU A 32 4.42 1.82 6.12
N ALA A 33 3.90 1.00 7.03
CA ALA A 33 4.14 1.18 8.46
C ALA A 33 5.61 1.01 8.84
N LEU A 34 6.32 0.13 8.16
CA LEU A 34 7.73 -0.13 8.43
C LEU A 34 8.67 0.79 7.64
N SER A 35 8.19 1.38 6.56
CA SER A 35 9.01 2.26 5.71
C SER A 35 8.77 3.74 5.96
N CYS A 36 7.52 4.13 6.16
CA CYS A 36 7.15 5.54 6.33
C CYS A 36 5.92 5.65 7.27
N PRO A 37 6.07 5.23 8.53
CA PRO A 37 4.93 5.20 9.47
C PRO A 37 4.28 6.56 9.66
N GLU A 38 5.03 7.65 9.54
CA GLU A 38 4.53 9.02 9.69
C GLU A 38 3.53 9.40 8.60
N LYS A 39 3.50 8.68 7.49
CA LYS A 39 2.56 8.93 6.39
C LYS A 39 1.27 8.12 6.51
N LEU A 40 1.28 7.00 7.22
CA LEU A 40 0.14 6.10 7.33
C LEU A 40 -0.84 6.61 8.39
N VAL A 41 -2.05 7.03 7.98
CA VAL A 41 -3.04 7.59 8.90
C VAL A 41 -4.18 6.63 9.21
N ALA A 42 -4.44 5.66 8.35
CA ALA A 42 -5.50 4.68 8.60
C ALA A 42 -5.25 3.38 7.83
N ALA A 43 -5.85 2.31 8.32
CA ALA A 43 -5.79 0.99 7.71
C ALA A 43 -7.08 0.23 7.96
N THR A 44 -7.30 -0.87 7.23
CA THR A 44 -8.45 -1.74 7.50
C THR A 44 -8.23 -2.52 8.79
N ASP A 45 -9.34 -3.07 9.33
CA ASP A 45 -9.33 -3.85 10.57
C ASP A 45 -8.45 -5.11 10.46
N TRP A 46 -8.26 -5.62 9.26
CA TRP A 46 -7.47 -6.83 9.00
C TRP A 46 -5.97 -6.57 8.89
N CYS A 47 -5.53 -5.32 8.99
CA CYS A 47 -4.11 -4.95 8.97
C CYS A 47 -3.53 -5.15 10.37
N THR A 48 -3.05 -6.37 10.64
CA THR A 48 -2.58 -6.78 11.98
C THR A 48 -1.07 -6.72 12.13
N HIS A 49 -0.35 -6.41 11.08
CA HIS A 49 1.11 -6.28 11.11
C HIS A 49 1.54 -4.89 10.65
N PRO A 50 2.49 -4.27 11.33
CA PRO A 50 3.07 -4.72 12.60
C PRO A 50 2.05 -4.72 13.75
N ALA A 51 2.26 -5.59 14.73
CA ALA A 51 1.30 -5.81 15.83
C ALA A 51 1.06 -4.56 16.69
N ASP A 52 2.04 -3.65 16.71
CA ASP A 52 1.97 -2.41 17.48
C ASP A 52 1.46 -1.23 16.67
N LEU A 53 0.87 -1.48 15.50
CA LEU A 53 0.37 -0.43 14.63
C LEU A 53 -0.81 0.29 15.29
N VAL A 54 -0.67 1.61 15.46
CA VAL A 54 -1.71 2.47 16.03
C VAL A 54 -2.11 3.50 14.99
N VAL A 55 -3.20 3.22 14.27
CA VAL A 55 -3.76 4.11 13.25
C VAL A 55 -5.28 4.02 13.32
N ALA A 56 -5.99 4.97 12.69
CA ALA A 56 -7.43 4.89 12.55
C ALA A 56 -7.80 3.63 11.76
N ARG A 57 -8.97 3.07 12.04
CA ARG A 57 -9.44 1.86 11.37
C ARG A 57 -10.67 2.17 10.53
N VAL A 58 -10.71 1.63 9.31
CA VAL A 58 -11.75 1.96 8.33
C VAL A 58 -12.50 0.72 7.85
N ARG A 59 -12.75 -0.23 8.73
CA ARG A 59 -13.45 -1.50 8.51
C ARG A 59 -12.67 -2.44 7.59
N GLY A 60 -13.37 -3.23 6.78
CA GLY A 60 -12.75 -4.31 6.03
C GLY A 60 -12.40 -3.97 4.58
N THR A 61 -11.70 -4.89 3.93
CA THR A 61 -11.25 -4.71 2.54
C THR A 61 -12.45 -4.68 1.56
N LYS A 62 -13.50 -5.44 1.85
CA LYS A 62 -14.69 -5.52 1.00
C LYS A 62 -15.83 -4.58 1.46
N ASN A 63 -15.67 -3.95 2.61
CA ASN A 63 -16.65 -3.01 3.17
C ASN A 63 -15.96 -1.87 3.89
N PRO A 64 -15.08 -1.13 3.20
CA PRO A 64 -14.38 -0.02 3.86
C PRO A 64 -15.35 1.08 4.25
N ASP A 65 -15.01 1.79 5.31
CA ASP A 65 -15.78 2.94 5.76
C ASP A 65 -15.41 4.17 4.92
N LEU A 66 -16.09 4.33 3.79
CA LEU A 66 -15.77 5.38 2.81
C LEU A 66 -15.95 6.78 3.39
N GLU A 67 -16.93 6.97 4.27
CA GLU A 67 -17.15 8.25 4.93
C GLU A 67 -15.99 8.60 5.85
N ALA A 68 -15.53 7.64 6.64
CA ALA A 68 -14.39 7.84 7.53
C ALA A 68 -13.12 8.14 6.73
N ILE A 69 -12.91 7.45 5.61
CA ILE A 69 -11.77 7.72 4.74
C ILE A 69 -11.81 9.16 4.23
N GLY A 70 -12.95 9.60 3.74
CA GLY A 70 -13.11 10.97 3.26
C GLY A 70 -12.84 12.01 4.35
N ALA A 71 -13.31 11.73 5.57
CA ALA A 71 -13.11 12.64 6.71
C ALA A 71 -11.63 12.77 7.11
N LEU A 72 -10.81 11.75 6.83
CA LEU A 72 -9.38 11.79 7.11
C LEU A 72 -8.60 12.63 6.10
N ALA A 73 -9.23 13.01 4.99
CA ALA A 73 -8.63 13.82 3.91
C ALA A 73 -7.27 13.24 3.46
N PRO A 74 -7.23 11.99 2.99
CA PRO A 74 -5.96 11.41 2.57
C PRO A 74 -5.45 12.00 1.26
N ASP A 75 -4.12 12.02 1.12
CA ASP A 75 -3.46 12.35 -0.16
C ASP A 75 -3.46 11.16 -1.10
N LEU A 76 -3.59 9.96 -0.55
CA LEU A 76 -3.53 8.73 -1.32
C LEU A 76 -4.23 7.60 -0.57
N VAL A 77 -5.00 6.82 -1.29
CA VAL A 77 -5.53 5.53 -0.80
C VAL A 77 -4.83 4.44 -1.61
N VAL A 78 -4.29 3.44 -0.94
CA VAL A 78 -3.67 2.30 -1.62
C VAL A 78 -4.56 1.07 -1.50
N ALA A 79 -4.68 0.34 -2.59
CA ALA A 79 -5.61 -0.78 -2.74
C ALA A 79 -4.98 -1.89 -3.59
N ASN A 80 -5.60 -3.07 -3.59
CA ASN A 80 -5.22 -4.16 -4.49
C ASN A 80 -6.45 -4.64 -5.24
N ALA A 81 -6.29 -4.91 -6.53
CA ALA A 81 -7.39 -5.19 -7.44
C ALA A 81 -8.28 -6.35 -6.98
N GLU A 82 -7.70 -7.41 -6.41
CA GLU A 82 -8.47 -8.57 -5.99
C GLU A 82 -9.10 -8.44 -4.61
N GLU A 83 -8.50 -7.62 -3.74
CA GLU A 83 -8.96 -7.51 -2.35
C GLU A 83 -10.03 -6.43 -2.17
N ASN A 84 -9.98 -5.37 -2.97
CA ASN A 84 -10.88 -4.23 -2.83
C ASN A 84 -11.88 -4.18 -3.98
N ARG A 85 -13.11 -3.78 -3.68
CA ARG A 85 -14.15 -3.68 -4.70
C ARG A 85 -13.96 -2.43 -5.54
N GLN A 86 -14.08 -2.58 -6.85
CA GLN A 86 -13.92 -1.46 -7.78
C GLN A 86 -14.92 -0.34 -7.49
N VAL A 87 -16.15 -0.69 -7.10
CA VAL A 87 -17.17 0.33 -6.79
C VAL A 87 -16.74 1.24 -5.66
N ASP A 88 -16.08 0.70 -4.64
CA ASP A 88 -15.59 1.50 -3.51
C ASP A 88 -14.47 2.45 -3.95
N LEU A 89 -13.56 1.96 -4.80
CA LEU A 89 -12.48 2.78 -5.32
C LEU A 89 -13.00 3.91 -6.22
N ASP A 90 -14.04 3.62 -7.00
CA ASP A 90 -14.67 4.63 -7.85
C ASP A 90 -15.31 5.73 -7.02
N VAL A 91 -15.95 5.38 -5.89
CA VAL A 91 -16.52 6.37 -4.97
C VAL A 91 -15.43 7.29 -4.42
N LEU A 92 -14.30 6.73 -4.01
CA LEU A 92 -13.19 7.55 -3.51
C LEU A 92 -12.64 8.48 -4.57
N ARG A 93 -12.47 8.00 -5.79
CA ARG A 93 -12.01 8.82 -6.92
C ARG A 93 -12.99 9.94 -7.26
N ALA A 94 -14.29 9.66 -7.17
CA ALA A 94 -15.34 10.65 -7.41
C ALA A 94 -15.29 11.79 -6.38
N GLN A 95 -14.74 11.51 -5.20
CA GLN A 95 -14.52 12.52 -4.15
C GLN A 95 -13.20 13.28 -4.32
N GLY A 96 -12.48 13.02 -5.38
CA GLY A 96 -11.19 13.67 -5.65
C GLY A 96 -10.01 13.04 -4.93
N ILE A 97 -10.18 11.85 -4.36
CA ILE A 97 -9.12 11.16 -3.63
C ILE A 97 -8.30 10.30 -4.60
N PRO A 98 -6.99 10.51 -4.72
CA PRO A 98 -6.15 9.64 -5.55
C PRO A 98 -6.13 8.21 -5.00
N VAL A 99 -6.28 7.24 -5.87
CA VAL A 99 -6.24 5.82 -5.50
C VAL A 99 -5.16 5.10 -6.31
N TRP A 100 -4.26 4.44 -5.60
CA TRP A 100 -3.20 3.62 -6.18
C TRP A 100 -3.62 2.16 -6.09
N VAL A 101 -3.76 1.49 -7.22
CA VAL A 101 -4.20 0.09 -7.27
C VAL A 101 -3.01 -0.80 -7.63
N THR A 102 -2.72 -1.75 -6.75
CA THR A 102 -1.78 -2.82 -7.06
C THR A 102 -2.52 -4.03 -7.61
N ASP A 103 -1.82 -4.84 -8.39
CA ASP A 103 -2.35 -6.12 -8.88
C ASP A 103 -1.29 -7.19 -8.60
N ILE A 104 -1.19 -7.55 -7.33
CA ILE A 104 -0.15 -8.43 -6.82
C ILE A 104 -0.65 -9.86 -6.81
N ARG A 105 0.02 -10.74 -7.56
CA ARG A 105 -0.34 -12.15 -7.68
C ARG A 105 0.80 -13.08 -7.29
N THR A 106 2.04 -12.58 -7.30
CA THR A 106 3.23 -13.35 -6.91
C THR A 106 4.07 -12.52 -5.97
N VAL A 107 5.03 -13.16 -5.27
CA VAL A 107 5.93 -12.44 -4.35
C VAL A 107 6.84 -11.49 -5.11
N ASP A 108 7.33 -11.89 -6.28
CA ASP A 108 8.16 -11.02 -7.11
C ASP A 108 7.39 -9.76 -7.50
N GLN A 109 6.14 -9.92 -7.94
CA GLN A 109 5.28 -8.80 -8.26
C GLN A 109 5.04 -7.91 -7.03
N ALA A 110 4.87 -8.52 -5.86
CA ALA A 110 4.66 -7.77 -4.63
C ALA A 110 5.84 -6.85 -4.34
N LEU A 111 7.07 -7.37 -4.43
CA LEU A 111 8.26 -6.57 -4.15
C LEU A 111 8.42 -5.42 -5.16
N ASP A 112 8.18 -5.69 -6.43
CA ASP A 112 8.28 -4.65 -7.47
C ASP A 112 7.19 -3.59 -7.34
N SER A 113 5.94 -4.02 -7.09
CA SER A 113 4.82 -3.10 -6.89
C SER A 113 5.03 -2.22 -5.67
N ILE A 114 5.51 -2.80 -4.57
CA ILE A 114 5.77 -2.07 -3.33
C ILE A 114 6.92 -1.08 -3.55
N GLU A 115 7.97 -1.47 -4.25
CA GLU A 115 9.08 -0.56 -4.56
C GLU A 115 8.58 0.65 -5.34
N THR A 116 7.77 0.44 -6.37
CA THR A 116 7.20 1.53 -7.16
C THR A 116 6.34 2.45 -6.28
N LEU A 117 5.51 1.85 -5.43
CA LEU A 117 4.66 2.62 -4.51
C LEU A 117 5.51 3.46 -3.54
N LEU A 118 6.54 2.86 -2.95
CA LEU A 118 7.41 3.56 -2.01
C LEU A 118 8.15 4.72 -2.67
N LEU A 119 8.61 4.53 -3.90
CA LEU A 119 9.19 5.61 -4.69
C LEU A 119 8.18 6.73 -4.91
N ALA A 120 6.95 6.36 -5.28
CA ALA A 120 5.91 7.34 -5.57
C ALA A 120 5.54 8.19 -4.36
N VAL A 121 5.58 7.64 -3.15
CA VAL A 121 5.26 8.37 -1.92
C VAL A 121 6.48 9.00 -1.25
N GLY A 122 7.65 8.88 -1.86
CA GLY A 122 8.87 9.49 -1.36
C GLY A 122 9.63 8.66 -0.33
N ALA A 123 9.42 7.34 -0.29
CA ALA A 123 10.04 6.44 0.67
C ALA A 123 10.69 5.23 -0.02
N GLY A 124 11.23 5.42 -1.24
CA GLY A 124 11.70 4.32 -2.07
C GLY A 124 12.97 3.61 -1.60
N ASP A 125 13.80 4.30 -0.81
CA ASP A 125 15.04 3.72 -0.30
C ASP A 125 14.85 3.35 1.16
N THR A 126 14.33 2.16 1.41
CA THR A 126 14.01 1.71 2.76
C THR A 126 14.74 0.42 3.10
N MET A 127 15.11 0.31 4.38
CA MET A 127 15.72 -0.90 4.92
C MET A 127 14.75 -2.08 4.86
N TRP A 128 13.47 -1.82 5.10
CA TRP A 128 12.44 -2.87 5.05
C TRP A 128 12.40 -3.57 3.69
N LEU A 129 12.41 -2.80 2.61
CA LEU A 129 12.34 -3.37 1.26
C LEU A 129 13.57 -4.21 0.95
N GLY A 130 14.76 -3.73 1.33
CA GLY A 130 16.00 -4.49 1.17
C GLY A 130 15.97 -5.81 1.95
N GLN A 131 15.50 -5.76 3.18
CA GLN A 131 15.36 -6.97 4.02
C GLN A 131 14.34 -7.94 3.45
N ALA A 132 13.22 -7.44 2.93
CA ALA A 132 12.19 -8.27 2.31
C ALA A 132 12.72 -8.99 1.08
N ARG A 133 13.47 -8.30 0.24
CA ARG A 133 14.08 -8.92 -0.95
C ARG A 133 15.12 -9.97 -0.57
N ASN A 134 15.95 -9.68 0.44
CA ASN A 134 16.94 -10.63 0.92
C ASN A 134 16.28 -11.87 1.51
N SER A 135 15.23 -11.69 2.32
CA SER A 135 14.51 -12.83 2.90
C SER A 135 13.88 -13.70 1.85
N TRP A 136 13.31 -13.09 0.81
CA TRP A 136 12.73 -13.83 -0.30
C TRP A 136 13.77 -14.59 -1.09
N ALA A 137 14.91 -13.96 -1.38
CA ALA A 137 16.01 -14.60 -2.10
C ALA A 137 16.54 -15.80 -1.30
N GLN A 138 16.69 -15.64 0.03
CA GLN A 138 17.14 -16.74 0.88
C GLN A 138 16.13 -17.87 0.92
N MET A 139 14.84 -17.56 0.93
CA MET A 139 13.79 -18.57 0.90
C MET A 139 13.85 -19.41 -0.37
N LEU A 140 14.13 -18.78 -1.52
CA LEU A 140 14.27 -19.49 -2.79
C LEU A 140 15.51 -20.40 -2.83
N LEU A 141 16.61 -19.95 -2.20
CA LEU A 141 17.88 -20.67 -2.21
C LEU A 141 18.07 -21.58 -1.00
N GLY A 142 17.57 -21.14 0.16
CA GLY A 142 17.80 -21.81 1.44
C GLY A 142 17.40 -23.27 1.48
N PRO A 143 16.18 -23.65 1.01
CA PRO A 143 15.80 -25.08 1.03
C PRO A 143 16.71 -25.98 0.21
N VAL A 144 17.38 -25.40 -0.80
CA VAL A 144 18.31 -26.15 -1.67
C VAL A 144 19.69 -26.26 -1.03
N PHE A 145 20.13 -25.23 -0.31
CA PHE A 145 21.51 -25.11 0.17
C PHE A 145 21.68 -25.32 1.66
N SER A 146 20.61 -25.30 2.43
CA SER A 146 20.66 -25.42 3.88
C SER A 146 20.64 -26.87 4.39
N ARG A 147 20.68 -27.81 3.52
CA ARG A 147 20.69 -29.24 3.87
C ARG A 147 22.07 -29.75 4.10
#